data_b6610ef7c7934966f999cd29e1cb176f
#
_entry.id   b6610ef7c7934966f999cd29e1cb176f
#
_cell.length_a   1.000
_cell.length_b   1.000
_cell.length_c   1.000
_cell.angle_alpha   90.00
_cell.angle_beta   90.00
_cell.angle_gamma   90.00
#
_symmetry.space_group_name_H-M   'P 1'
#
loop_
_entity.id
_entity.type
_entity.pdbx_description
1 polymer ?
#
loop_
_entity_poly.entity_id
_entity_poly.type
_entity_poly.pdbx_seq_one_letter_code
_entity_poly.pdbx_strand_id
1 'polypeptide(L)'
;VVLGAGTDFDAYESTYTKNTSALAQTIADRVAAAAEKSWADLYAEHVADYQSFFGRCDFDLAGTKNDMATNRLIDSYNGGRGADALMLEQLYFAYGRYLEISSSRGVDSPSNLQGIWNNINGVAWNSDIHSNINVQMNYWPAEPTNLSEMHMPFLNYIWAMAEKQPQWKQWAKLQGQDRGWTCFTENNIFGGVSAFKNNYVIANAWYATHLWQHYRYTLDREYLKRVFPAMLSASQFWMDRLKLASDGTYECPNEWSPEHGPESENGVAHAQQLVYDLFSNTLAAIDVLGDDAEVSATDLGILRDRFAKLDKGLATENYTGYFGTAIPTGSKILREWKYSSYTRGENGHRHMSHLMCLYPFSQIEPGTELFDAAVNSMKLRGDGATGWSMGWKMNLWARALDGDHARKILNNALAHSNGGAGVFYNLFDSHAPFQIDGNFGACAGIAEMIMQSNSGLIRILPALPSAWTEGHMHGMKAVGDVTVSIDWKNGEAT
;
A
#
# COMPACT_ATOMS: atom_id res chain seq x y z
N VAL A 1 20.14 32.16 -1.61
CA VAL A 1 20.21 31.60 -2.97
C VAL A 1 18.86 30.96 -3.26
N VAL A 2 18.26 31.30 -4.40
CA VAL A 2 17.03 30.67 -4.90
C VAL A 2 17.43 29.73 -6.05
N LEU A 3 17.00 28.49 -6.00
CA LEU A 3 17.24 27.47 -7.01
C LEU A 3 15.91 26.97 -7.57
N GLY A 4 15.78 26.97 -8.89
CA GLY A 4 14.67 26.32 -9.60
C GLY A 4 15.19 25.19 -10.47
N ALA A 5 14.45 24.09 -10.52
CA ALA A 5 14.73 22.95 -11.37
C ALA A 5 13.42 22.35 -11.94
N GLY A 6 13.53 21.65 -13.04
CA GLY A 6 12.41 20.95 -13.65
C GLY A 6 12.90 20.00 -14.72
N THR A 7 12.01 19.10 -15.16
CA THR A 7 12.26 18.19 -16.28
C THR A 7 11.17 18.36 -17.33
N ASP A 8 11.46 17.98 -18.56
CA ASP A 8 10.50 17.95 -19.65
C ASP A 8 9.66 16.67 -19.67
N PHE A 9 9.82 15.78 -18.70
CA PHE A 9 9.04 14.56 -18.59
C PHE A 9 7.54 14.86 -18.47
N ASP A 10 6.75 14.14 -19.27
CA ASP A 10 5.29 14.16 -19.24
C ASP A 10 4.74 12.78 -19.61
N ALA A 11 4.15 12.09 -18.63
CA ALA A 11 3.61 10.75 -18.81
C ALA A 11 2.36 10.71 -19.74
N TYR A 12 1.75 11.85 -20.00
CA TYR A 12 0.54 11.94 -20.84
C TYR A 12 0.84 12.13 -22.33
N GLU A 13 2.07 12.55 -22.65
CA GLU A 13 2.53 12.72 -24.02
C GLU A 13 3.16 11.44 -24.57
N SER A 14 2.85 11.12 -25.83
CA SER A 14 3.39 9.91 -26.48
C SER A 14 4.90 9.86 -26.59
N THR A 15 5.55 11.02 -26.54
CA THR A 15 7.00 11.20 -26.53
C THR A 15 7.61 11.24 -25.14
N TYR A 16 6.78 11.22 -24.09
CA TYR A 16 7.14 11.49 -22.69
C TYR A 16 7.76 12.87 -22.45
N THR A 17 7.60 13.81 -23.36
CA THR A 17 8.22 15.14 -23.25
C THR A 17 7.23 16.24 -23.54
N LYS A 18 7.33 17.31 -22.74
CA LYS A 18 6.63 18.59 -22.96
C LYS A 18 7.57 19.65 -23.53
N ASN A 19 7.00 20.79 -23.87
CA ASN A 19 7.75 21.90 -24.44
C ASN A 19 8.81 22.46 -23.49
N THR A 20 10.10 22.26 -23.82
CA THR A 20 11.24 22.65 -22.99
C THR A 20 11.40 24.17 -22.85
N SER A 21 11.04 24.94 -23.90
CA SER A 21 11.12 26.41 -23.84
C SER A 21 10.10 26.98 -22.85
N ALA A 22 8.87 26.48 -22.85
CA ALA A 22 7.86 26.85 -21.88
C ALA A 22 8.27 26.46 -20.45
N LEU A 23 8.87 25.27 -20.27
CA LEU A 23 9.41 24.85 -18.99
C LEU A 23 10.49 25.77 -18.46
N ALA A 24 11.48 26.14 -19.30
CA ALA A 24 12.56 27.04 -18.92
C ALA A 24 12.03 28.40 -18.48
N GLN A 25 11.05 28.96 -19.20
CA GLN A 25 10.40 30.21 -18.83
C GLN A 25 9.66 30.08 -17.49
N THR A 26 8.88 29.02 -17.29
CA THR A 26 8.17 28.77 -16.02
C THR A 26 9.15 28.70 -14.84
N ILE A 27 10.29 28.06 -14.98
CA ILE A 27 11.32 27.97 -13.94
C ILE A 27 11.91 29.36 -13.66
N ALA A 28 12.26 30.09 -14.72
CA ALA A 28 12.81 31.45 -14.58
C ALA A 28 11.84 32.39 -13.86
N ASP A 29 10.57 32.38 -14.23
CA ASP A 29 9.53 33.22 -13.60
C ASP A 29 9.33 32.85 -12.11
N ARG A 30 9.34 31.58 -11.75
CA ARG A 30 9.24 31.12 -10.34
C ARG A 30 10.46 31.57 -9.53
N VAL A 31 11.66 31.44 -10.08
CA VAL A 31 12.89 31.89 -9.41
C VAL A 31 12.87 33.41 -9.22
N ALA A 32 12.47 34.17 -10.24
CA ALA A 32 12.37 35.64 -10.14
C ALA A 32 11.35 36.02 -9.07
N ALA A 33 10.14 35.48 -9.09
CA ALA A 33 9.10 35.78 -8.11
C ALA A 33 9.53 35.43 -6.67
N ALA A 34 10.24 34.32 -6.48
CA ALA A 34 10.76 33.94 -5.17
C ALA A 34 11.90 34.88 -4.71
N ALA A 35 12.74 35.35 -5.63
CA ALA A 35 13.86 36.25 -5.32
C ALA A 35 13.43 37.64 -4.87
N GLU A 36 12.20 38.05 -5.21
CA GLU A 36 11.60 39.30 -4.77
C GLU A 36 11.07 39.30 -3.34
N LYS A 37 10.90 38.11 -2.75
CA LYS A 37 10.34 37.88 -1.41
C LYS A 37 11.43 37.88 -0.33
N SER A 38 11.07 38.31 0.87
CA SER A 38 11.93 38.13 2.03
C SER A 38 11.95 36.65 2.46
N TRP A 39 12.98 36.23 3.21
CA TRP A 39 13.01 34.88 3.81
C TRP A 39 11.79 34.65 4.74
N ALA A 40 11.39 35.66 5.49
CA ALA A 40 10.24 35.55 6.39
C ALA A 40 8.94 35.26 5.63
N ASP A 41 8.73 35.90 4.49
CA ASP A 41 7.55 35.69 3.65
C ASP A 41 7.56 34.30 3.01
N LEU A 42 8.71 33.88 2.43
CA LEU A 42 8.88 32.54 1.87
C LEU A 42 8.64 31.45 2.91
N TYR A 43 9.17 31.63 4.12
CA TYR A 43 9.00 30.69 5.22
C TYR A 43 7.54 30.63 5.68
N ALA A 44 6.89 31.78 5.83
CA ALA A 44 5.48 31.85 6.23
C ALA A 44 4.56 31.17 5.20
N GLU A 45 4.79 31.41 3.90
CA GLU A 45 4.05 30.76 2.81
C GLU A 45 4.27 29.24 2.82
N HIS A 46 5.52 28.80 2.97
CA HIS A 46 5.86 27.37 3.04
C HIS A 46 5.16 26.67 4.22
N VAL A 47 5.22 27.29 5.40
CA VAL A 47 4.58 26.74 6.61
C VAL A 47 3.07 26.70 6.46
N ALA A 48 2.45 27.77 5.96
CA ALA A 48 1.00 27.81 5.76
C ALA A 48 0.53 26.75 4.76
N ASP A 49 1.26 26.58 3.67
CA ASP A 49 0.98 25.60 2.65
C ASP A 49 1.15 24.16 3.19
N TYR A 50 2.26 23.84 3.83
CA TYR A 50 2.50 22.53 4.44
C TYR A 50 1.44 22.20 5.51
N GLN A 51 1.12 23.14 6.40
CA GLN A 51 0.12 22.94 7.44
C GLN A 51 -1.30 22.74 6.90
N SER A 52 -1.61 23.22 5.70
CA SER A 52 -2.90 22.98 5.05
C SER A 52 -3.18 21.48 4.79
N PHE A 53 -2.13 20.68 4.68
CA PHE A 53 -2.20 19.23 4.56
C PHE A 53 -1.88 18.52 5.90
N PHE A 54 -0.76 18.90 6.51
CA PHE A 54 -0.29 18.23 7.72
C PHE A 54 -1.27 18.38 8.89
N GLY A 55 -1.86 19.56 9.06
CA GLY A 55 -2.81 19.87 10.13
C GLY A 55 -4.18 19.19 10.00
N ARG A 56 -4.45 18.47 8.91
CA ARG A 56 -5.75 17.79 8.70
C ARG A 56 -5.95 16.56 9.57
N CYS A 57 -4.86 15.90 9.96
CA CYS A 57 -4.91 14.74 10.82
C CYS A 57 -3.83 14.84 11.88
N ASP A 58 -4.22 14.67 13.14
CA ASP A 58 -3.35 14.78 14.29
C ASP A 58 -3.46 13.54 15.18
N PHE A 59 -2.32 13.01 15.60
CA PHE A 59 -2.20 11.89 16.52
C PHE A 59 -1.38 12.31 17.73
N ASP A 60 -1.97 12.26 18.90
CA ASP A 60 -1.31 12.61 20.16
C ASP A 60 -1.55 11.52 21.22
N LEU A 61 -0.49 11.14 21.88
CA LEU A 61 -0.49 10.27 23.05
C LEU A 61 -0.19 11.11 24.28
N ALA A 62 -1.07 11.13 25.26
CA ALA A 62 -1.01 12.04 26.38
C ALA A 62 0.33 11.98 27.15
N GLY A 63 0.85 13.16 27.45
CA GLY A 63 2.05 13.29 28.31
C GLY A 63 3.39 13.06 27.61
N THR A 64 3.43 13.04 26.26
CA THR A 64 4.62 12.65 25.51
C THR A 64 5.58 13.78 25.14
N LYS A 65 5.21 15.05 25.31
CA LYS A 65 6.06 16.19 24.92
C LYS A 65 7.33 16.27 25.73
N ASN A 66 8.48 16.21 25.06
CA ASN A 66 9.80 16.41 25.64
C ASN A 66 10.76 17.02 24.60
N ASP A 67 11.94 17.46 25.05
CA ASP A 67 12.96 18.09 24.21
C ASP A 67 14.10 17.12 23.83
N MET A 68 13.90 15.81 23.98
CA MET A 68 14.93 14.81 23.69
C MET A 68 15.19 14.74 22.19
N ALA A 69 16.46 14.77 21.79
CA ALA A 69 16.85 14.64 20.40
C ALA A 69 16.46 13.25 19.85
N THR A 70 16.02 13.20 18.58
CA THR A 70 15.48 11.99 17.93
C THR A 70 16.40 10.77 18.04
N ASN A 71 17.72 10.95 17.88
CA ASN A 71 18.68 9.86 18.04
C ASN A 71 18.67 9.29 19.47
N ARG A 72 18.46 10.14 20.48
CA ARG A 72 18.35 9.69 21.87
C ARG A 72 17.04 8.97 22.16
N LEU A 73 15.94 9.42 21.56
CA LEU A 73 14.67 8.71 21.62
C LEU A 73 14.81 7.30 21.04
N ILE A 74 15.47 7.15 19.88
CA ILE A 74 15.72 5.86 19.24
C ILE A 74 16.62 4.98 20.12
N ASP A 75 17.75 5.51 20.62
CA ASP A 75 18.70 4.76 21.45
C ASP A 75 18.06 4.28 22.77
N SER A 76 17.14 5.06 23.36
CA SER A 76 16.45 4.73 24.61
C SER A 76 15.19 3.90 24.42
N TYR A 77 14.74 3.72 23.17
CA TYR A 77 13.48 3.06 22.87
C TYR A 77 13.53 1.57 23.21
N ASN A 78 12.59 1.13 24.01
CA ASN A 78 12.49 -0.25 24.49
C ASN A 78 11.05 -0.81 24.44
N GLY A 79 10.15 -0.13 23.73
CA GLY A 79 8.73 -0.51 23.65
C GLY A 79 7.97 -0.36 24.97
N GLY A 80 8.51 0.39 25.92
CA GLY A 80 7.87 0.68 27.21
C GLY A 80 6.63 1.58 27.08
N ARG A 81 6.06 1.93 28.24
CA ARG A 81 4.91 2.85 28.37
C ARG A 81 5.33 4.25 28.83
N GLY A 82 6.62 4.51 28.88
CA GLY A 82 7.15 5.81 29.28
C GLY A 82 6.95 6.88 28.21
N ALA A 83 6.96 8.14 28.62
CA ALA A 83 6.74 9.29 27.74
C ALA A 83 7.65 9.31 26.50
N ASP A 84 8.92 8.93 26.65
CA ASP A 84 9.88 8.91 25.54
C ASP A 84 9.52 7.87 24.47
N ALA A 85 9.07 6.66 24.88
CA ALA A 85 8.66 5.61 23.97
C ALA A 85 7.40 6.03 23.20
N LEU A 86 6.39 6.53 23.90
CA LEU A 86 5.15 7.02 23.29
C LEU A 86 5.41 8.24 22.37
N MET A 87 6.34 9.11 22.75
CA MET A 87 6.75 10.24 21.90
C MET A 87 7.37 9.78 20.58
N LEU A 88 8.21 8.74 20.60
CA LEU A 88 8.80 8.20 19.37
C LEU A 88 7.74 7.57 18.45
N GLU A 89 6.77 6.84 19.02
CA GLU A 89 5.66 6.24 18.28
C GLU A 89 4.78 7.30 17.61
N GLN A 90 4.44 8.35 18.35
CA GLN A 90 3.70 9.51 17.84
C GLN A 90 4.48 10.24 16.73
N LEU A 91 5.78 10.50 16.98
CA LEU A 91 6.65 11.15 16.01
C LEU A 91 6.78 10.33 14.72
N TYR A 92 6.84 9.02 14.81
CA TYR A 92 6.97 8.13 13.65
C TYR A 92 5.72 8.18 12.74
N PHE A 93 4.52 8.25 13.32
CA PHE A 93 3.30 8.49 12.57
C PHE A 93 3.31 9.85 11.86
N ALA A 94 3.64 10.92 12.58
CA ALA A 94 3.74 12.26 12.03
C ALA A 94 4.80 12.34 10.91
N TYR A 95 5.92 11.63 11.09
CA TYR A 95 6.99 11.56 10.11
C TYR A 95 6.56 10.81 8.83
N GLY A 96 5.80 9.72 8.94
CA GLY A 96 5.23 9.05 7.78
C GLY A 96 4.36 9.99 6.94
N ARG A 97 3.49 10.78 7.57
CA ARG A 97 2.69 11.81 6.88
C ARG A 97 3.55 12.93 6.28
N TYR A 98 4.60 13.35 6.99
CA TYR A 98 5.58 14.32 6.45
C TYR A 98 6.24 13.79 5.17
N LEU A 99 6.68 12.55 5.16
CA LEU A 99 7.31 11.93 4.00
C LEU A 99 6.33 11.80 2.83
N GLU A 100 5.07 11.45 3.08
CA GLU A 100 4.02 11.34 2.07
C GLU A 100 3.76 12.70 1.40
N ILE A 101 3.55 13.76 2.18
CA ILE A 101 3.36 15.12 1.68
C ILE A 101 4.58 15.57 0.86
N SER A 102 5.78 15.34 1.38
CA SER A 102 7.02 15.82 0.77
C SER A 102 7.38 15.10 -0.52
N SER A 103 7.00 13.83 -0.68
CA SER A 103 7.31 13.03 -1.87
C SER A 103 6.24 13.08 -2.95
N SER A 104 4.98 13.36 -2.59
CA SER A 104 3.84 13.16 -3.50
C SER A 104 3.06 14.42 -3.82
N ARG A 105 3.33 15.56 -3.13
CA ARG A 105 2.58 16.78 -3.37
C ARG A 105 2.96 17.46 -4.69
N GLY A 106 1.98 17.60 -5.59
CA GLY A 106 2.13 18.36 -6.83
C GLY A 106 3.14 17.80 -7.81
N VAL A 107 3.37 16.48 -7.78
CA VAL A 107 4.22 15.74 -8.70
C VAL A 107 3.39 14.78 -9.56
N ASP A 108 3.93 14.36 -10.71
CA ASP A 108 3.23 13.49 -11.69
C ASP A 108 3.75 12.04 -11.68
N SER A 109 4.71 11.73 -10.81
CA SER A 109 5.29 10.38 -10.70
C SER A 109 5.19 9.86 -9.29
N PRO A 110 4.94 8.56 -9.09
CA PRO A 110 4.86 7.98 -7.76
C PRO A 110 6.22 7.95 -7.05
N SER A 111 6.18 7.90 -5.73
CA SER A 111 7.34 7.56 -4.90
C SER A 111 7.88 6.20 -5.30
N ASN A 112 9.20 6.11 -5.52
CA ASN A 112 9.89 4.85 -5.77
C ASN A 112 10.29 4.16 -4.44
N LEU A 113 11.14 3.13 -4.49
CA LEU A 113 11.62 2.41 -3.29
C LEU A 113 12.28 3.32 -2.24
N GLN A 114 12.80 4.47 -2.64
CA GLN A 114 13.41 5.48 -1.75
C GLN A 114 12.63 6.80 -1.70
N GLY A 115 11.38 6.80 -2.15
CA GLY A 115 10.56 8.01 -2.27
C GLY A 115 11.14 8.96 -3.31
N ILE A 116 11.71 10.06 -2.84
CA ILE A 116 12.48 11.03 -3.65
C ILE A 116 13.89 11.25 -3.07
N TRP A 117 14.28 10.48 -2.05
CA TRP A 117 15.53 10.68 -1.31
C TRP A 117 16.59 9.69 -1.74
N ASN A 118 17.70 10.23 -2.24
CA ASN A 118 18.86 9.46 -2.70
C ASN A 118 20.13 10.32 -2.55
N ASN A 119 21.18 9.74 -2.04
CA ASN A 119 22.49 10.40 -1.86
C ASN A 119 23.64 9.72 -2.61
N ILE A 120 23.36 8.70 -3.44
CA ILE A 120 24.36 7.96 -4.19
C ILE A 120 23.87 7.62 -5.60
N ASN A 121 24.80 7.42 -6.53
CA ASN A 121 24.52 6.78 -7.81
C ASN A 121 24.64 5.26 -7.64
N GLY A 122 23.84 4.49 -8.40
CA GLY A 122 23.85 3.02 -8.28
C GLY A 122 23.18 2.51 -7.01
N VAL A 123 21.98 2.97 -6.77
CA VAL A 123 21.13 2.61 -5.63
C VAL A 123 20.66 1.16 -5.70
N ALA A 124 20.34 0.58 -4.55
CA ALA A 124 19.77 -0.75 -4.45
C ALA A 124 18.49 -0.86 -5.29
N TRP A 125 18.34 -1.97 -6.01
CA TRP A 125 17.20 -2.25 -6.93
C TRP A 125 16.87 -1.09 -7.88
N ASN A 126 17.87 -0.30 -8.26
CA ASN A 126 17.74 0.87 -9.13
C ASN A 126 16.72 1.93 -8.65
N SER A 127 16.29 1.86 -7.39
CA SER A 127 15.19 2.66 -6.85
C SER A 127 13.96 2.62 -7.76
N ASP A 128 13.57 1.45 -8.21
CA ASP A 128 12.46 1.25 -9.13
C ASP A 128 11.08 1.51 -8.47
N ILE A 129 10.04 1.52 -9.29
CA ILE A 129 8.65 1.51 -8.86
C ILE A 129 8.26 0.04 -8.72
N HIS A 130 8.55 -0.55 -7.56
CA HIS A 130 8.41 -1.99 -7.32
C HIS A 130 6.98 -2.38 -7.01
N SER A 131 6.39 -3.31 -7.79
CA SER A 131 4.95 -3.53 -7.84
C SER A 131 4.45 -4.78 -7.12
N ASN A 132 5.29 -5.50 -6.39
CA ASN A 132 4.83 -6.70 -5.67
C ASN A 132 4.46 -6.44 -4.20
N ILE A 133 4.64 -5.23 -3.70
CA ILE A 133 4.20 -4.69 -2.39
C ILE A 133 4.56 -3.21 -2.22
N ASN A 134 5.77 -2.79 -2.65
CA ASN A 134 6.44 -1.59 -2.16
C ASN A 134 5.72 -0.31 -2.56
N VAL A 135 5.48 -0.08 -3.87
CA VAL A 135 4.78 1.13 -4.31
C VAL A 135 3.35 1.19 -3.78
N GLN A 136 2.68 0.06 -3.65
CA GLN A 136 1.34 0.01 -3.07
C GLN A 136 1.36 0.44 -1.61
N MET A 137 2.32 -0.06 -0.83
CA MET A 137 2.49 0.32 0.58
C MET A 137 2.82 1.79 0.75
N ASN A 138 3.55 2.40 -0.20
CA ASN A 138 3.86 3.84 -0.17
C ASN A 138 2.59 4.69 -0.07
N TYR A 139 1.46 4.22 -0.60
CA TYR A 139 0.19 4.97 -0.63
C TYR A 139 -0.89 4.45 0.33
N TRP A 140 -0.57 3.47 1.18
CA TRP A 140 -1.54 2.99 2.19
C TRP A 140 -1.98 4.05 3.20
N PRO A 141 -1.12 4.99 3.67
CA PRO A 141 -1.55 6.01 4.61
C PRO A 141 -2.32 7.16 3.96
N ALA A 142 -2.21 7.37 2.63
CA ALA A 142 -2.72 8.56 1.97
C ALA A 142 -4.21 8.83 2.26
N GLU A 143 -5.06 7.85 2.02
CA GLU A 143 -6.50 8.02 2.23
C GLU A 143 -6.88 8.11 3.71
N PRO A 144 -6.54 7.12 4.58
CA PRO A 144 -7.04 7.11 5.96
C PRO A 144 -6.46 8.25 6.80
N THR A 145 -5.32 8.84 6.42
CA THR A 145 -4.72 9.96 7.14
C THR A 145 -5.03 11.34 6.54
N ASN A 146 -6.09 11.42 5.71
CA ASN A 146 -6.59 12.67 5.11
C ASN A 146 -5.60 13.38 4.19
N LEU A 147 -4.95 12.60 3.33
CA LEU A 147 -3.96 13.03 2.34
C LEU A 147 -4.28 12.49 0.94
N SER A 148 -5.57 12.43 0.56
CA SER A 148 -6.03 11.84 -0.71
C SER A 148 -5.33 12.43 -1.94
N GLU A 149 -4.95 13.72 -1.90
CA GLU A 149 -4.21 14.37 -3.00
C GLU A 149 -2.80 13.79 -3.16
N MET A 150 -2.23 13.22 -2.10
CA MET A 150 -0.91 12.57 -2.15
C MET A 150 -0.97 11.19 -2.81
N HIS A 151 -2.15 10.59 -2.93
CA HIS A 151 -2.35 9.36 -3.69
C HIS A 151 -2.32 9.59 -5.21
N MET A 152 -2.69 10.81 -5.65
CA MET A 152 -2.87 11.15 -7.07
C MET A 152 -1.66 10.86 -7.96
N PRO A 153 -0.39 11.06 -7.57
CA PRO A 153 0.75 10.73 -8.42
C PRO A 153 0.79 9.27 -8.84
N PHE A 154 0.46 8.35 -7.94
CA PHE A 154 0.39 6.92 -8.26
C PHE A 154 -0.82 6.59 -9.13
N LEU A 155 -1.98 7.13 -8.80
CA LEU A 155 -3.22 6.93 -9.57
C LEU A 155 -3.11 7.47 -11.00
N ASN A 156 -2.51 8.64 -11.17
CA ASN A 156 -2.25 9.24 -12.46
C ASN A 156 -1.21 8.44 -13.26
N TYR A 157 -0.17 7.91 -12.61
CA TYR A 157 0.79 7.03 -13.24
C TYR A 157 0.10 5.75 -13.76
N ILE A 158 -0.73 5.09 -12.97
CA ILE A 158 -1.49 3.91 -13.39
C ILE A 158 -2.36 4.24 -14.61
N TRP A 159 -3.13 5.33 -14.52
CA TRP A 159 -4.02 5.74 -15.61
C TRP A 159 -3.24 6.09 -16.90
N ALA A 160 -2.15 6.85 -16.78
CA ALA A 160 -1.34 7.23 -17.93
C ALA A 160 -0.71 6.01 -18.61
N MET A 161 -0.12 5.08 -17.86
CA MET A 161 0.48 3.87 -18.41
C MET A 161 -0.54 2.92 -19.00
N ALA A 162 -1.71 2.78 -18.39
CA ALA A 162 -2.78 1.90 -18.89
C ALA A 162 -3.48 2.46 -20.13
N GLU A 163 -3.72 3.78 -20.19
CA GLU A 163 -4.58 4.38 -21.20
C GLU A 163 -3.82 5.18 -22.28
N LYS A 164 -2.74 5.88 -21.93
CA LYS A 164 -2.02 6.77 -22.84
C LYS A 164 -0.78 6.14 -23.45
N GLN A 165 -0.12 5.27 -22.71
CA GLN A 165 1.16 4.70 -23.12
C GLN A 165 1.00 3.25 -23.64
N PRO A 166 1.85 2.80 -24.59
CA PRO A 166 1.68 1.49 -25.20
C PRO A 166 2.33 0.33 -24.39
N GLN A 167 3.24 0.60 -23.46
CA GLN A 167 4.14 -0.39 -22.88
C GLN A 167 3.39 -1.50 -22.14
N TRP A 168 2.42 -1.15 -21.29
CA TRP A 168 1.69 -2.14 -20.51
C TRP A 168 0.73 -2.97 -21.36
N LYS A 169 0.17 -2.38 -22.43
CA LYS A 169 -0.63 -3.12 -23.43
C LYS A 169 0.24 -4.07 -24.27
N GLN A 170 1.47 -3.64 -24.62
CA GLN A 170 2.44 -4.50 -25.29
C GLN A 170 2.87 -5.66 -24.39
N TRP A 171 3.07 -5.40 -23.10
CA TRP A 171 3.38 -6.45 -22.15
C TRP A 171 2.25 -7.47 -22.03
N ALA A 172 0.99 -7.05 -21.96
CA ALA A 172 -0.17 -7.95 -21.99
C ALA A 172 -0.15 -8.86 -23.22
N LYS A 173 0.15 -8.32 -24.41
CA LYS A 173 0.31 -9.11 -25.64
C LYS A 173 1.43 -10.14 -25.56
N LEU A 174 2.57 -9.77 -25.00
CA LEU A 174 3.67 -10.72 -24.78
C LEU A 174 3.28 -11.85 -23.80
N GLN A 175 2.34 -11.61 -22.90
CA GLN A 175 1.75 -12.59 -22.02
C GLN A 175 0.57 -13.36 -22.64
N GLY A 176 0.33 -13.20 -23.95
CA GLY A 176 -0.69 -13.92 -24.72
C GLY A 176 -2.11 -13.34 -24.59
N GLN A 177 -2.24 -12.07 -24.19
CA GLN A 177 -3.55 -11.41 -24.06
C GLN A 177 -3.67 -10.27 -25.06
N ASP A 178 -4.75 -10.28 -25.85
CA ASP A 178 -5.03 -9.23 -26.84
C ASP A 178 -5.71 -8.01 -26.23
N ARG A 179 -6.35 -8.18 -25.06
CA ARG A 179 -7.05 -7.11 -24.33
C ARG A 179 -6.38 -6.82 -22.99
N GLY A 180 -6.57 -5.60 -22.53
CA GLY A 180 -6.10 -5.15 -21.24
C GLY A 180 -4.64 -4.77 -21.22
N TRP A 181 -4.10 -4.70 -20.02
CA TRP A 181 -2.73 -4.29 -19.73
C TRP A 181 -2.18 -5.07 -18.54
N THR A 182 -0.87 -5.15 -18.45
CA THR A 182 -0.17 -5.59 -17.24
C THR A 182 1.18 -4.88 -17.14
N CYS A 183 1.85 -5.00 -15.99
CA CYS A 183 3.13 -4.36 -15.76
C CYS A 183 4.13 -5.35 -15.17
N PHE A 184 5.39 -4.94 -15.15
CA PHE A 184 6.49 -5.71 -14.57
C PHE A 184 6.48 -5.66 -13.05
N THR A 185 7.25 -6.54 -12.41
CA THR A 185 7.57 -6.43 -10.98
C THR A 185 8.35 -5.16 -10.71
N GLU A 186 9.34 -4.86 -11.56
CA GLU A 186 10.15 -3.65 -11.53
C GLU A 186 9.70 -2.70 -12.63
N ASN A 187 9.29 -1.51 -12.26
CA ASN A 187 8.82 -0.47 -13.17
C ASN A 187 9.65 0.80 -13.03
N ASN A 188 9.55 1.64 -14.04
CA ASN A 188 10.06 3.01 -14.03
C ASN A 188 9.01 3.97 -14.58
N ILE A 189 9.33 5.26 -14.67
CA ILE A 189 8.41 6.29 -15.16
C ILE A 189 7.97 6.09 -16.61
N PHE A 190 8.61 5.20 -17.37
CA PHE A 190 8.27 4.85 -18.76
C PHE A 190 7.48 3.52 -18.88
N GLY A 191 6.99 2.97 -17.79
CA GLY A 191 6.19 1.74 -17.80
C GLY A 191 6.99 0.44 -17.61
N GLY A 192 8.25 0.55 -17.19
CA GLY A 192 9.09 -0.60 -16.84
C GLY A 192 9.94 -1.11 -18.01
N VAL A 193 11.06 -1.68 -17.66
CA VAL A 193 12.05 -2.24 -18.60
C VAL A 193 12.69 -3.53 -18.12
N SER A 194 12.50 -3.91 -16.86
CA SER A 194 13.05 -5.11 -16.26
C SER A 194 12.01 -6.21 -16.17
N ALA A 195 12.47 -7.42 -16.33
CA ALA A 195 11.66 -8.61 -16.36
C ALA A 195 12.00 -9.56 -15.19
N PHE A 196 12.31 -9.02 -14.02
CA PHE A 196 12.35 -9.85 -12.82
C PHE A 196 10.98 -10.50 -12.63
N LYS A 197 10.94 -11.83 -12.72
CA LYS A 197 9.70 -12.63 -12.68
C LYS A 197 8.68 -12.23 -13.75
N ASN A 198 8.94 -12.60 -15.00
CA ASN A 198 8.06 -12.35 -16.15
C ASN A 198 6.64 -12.92 -16.02
N ASN A 199 6.44 -13.88 -15.12
CA ASN A 199 5.14 -14.46 -14.82
C ASN A 199 4.40 -13.75 -13.68
N TYR A 200 4.96 -12.69 -13.08
CA TYR A 200 4.25 -11.84 -12.15
C TYR A 200 3.43 -10.81 -12.92
N VAL A 201 2.31 -11.24 -13.47
CA VAL A 201 1.42 -10.37 -14.28
C VAL A 201 0.27 -9.80 -13.47
N ILE A 202 0.11 -10.24 -12.23
CA ILE A 202 -0.98 -9.85 -11.33
C ILE A 202 -0.88 -8.40 -10.82
N ALA A 203 0.25 -7.73 -11.02
CA ALA A 203 0.44 -6.35 -10.56
C ALA A 203 -0.64 -5.39 -11.07
N ASN A 204 -1.18 -5.61 -12.27
CA ASN A 204 -2.27 -4.81 -12.83
C ASN A 204 -3.53 -4.83 -11.95
N ALA A 205 -3.88 -6.00 -11.41
CA ALA A 205 -5.02 -6.12 -10.51
C ALA A 205 -4.80 -5.33 -9.21
N TRP A 206 -3.60 -5.41 -8.63
CA TRP A 206 -3.29 -4.66 -7.42
C TRP A 206 -3.28 -3.14 -7.66
N TYR A 207 -2.73 -2.71 -8.78
CA TYR A 207 -2.75 -1.30 -9.18
C TYR A 207 -4.19 -0.79 -9.37
N ALA A 208 -5.04 -1.57 -10.02
CA ALA A 208 -6.44 -1.19 -10.24
C ALA A 208 -7.24 -1.07 -8.92
N THR A 209 -6.86 -1.80 -7.85
CA THR A 209 -7.52 -1.64 -6.55
C THR A 209 -7.30 -0.26 -5.94
N HIS A 210 -6.15 0.38 -6.18
CA HIS A 210 -5.87 1.75 -5.74
C HIS A 210 -6.79 2.77 -6.41
N LEU A 211 -7.13 2.55 -7.70
CA LEU A 211 -8.08 3.43 -8.41
C LEU A 211 -9.45 3.44 -7.73
N TRP A 212 -9.95 2.26 -7.35
CA TRP A 212 -11.21 2.13 -6.63
C TRP A 212 -11.13 2.65 -5.21
N GLN A 213 -10.02 2.41 -4.52
CA GLN A 213 -9.80 2.84 -3.13
C GLN A 213 -9.96 4.36 -3.00
N HIS A 214 -9.34 5.15 -3.88
CA HIS A 214 -9.48 6.60 -3.88
C HIS A 214 -10.94 7.04 -4.04
N TYR A 215 -11.68 6.43 -4.97
CA TYR A 215 -13.11 6.72 -5.11
C TYR A 215 -13.89 6.43 -3.83
N ARG A 216 -13.61 5.31 -3.17
CA ARG A 216 -14.33 4.94 -1.92
C ARG A 216 -14.16 5.98 -0.82
N TYR A 217 -13.02 6.64 -0.74
CA TYR A 217 -12.73 7.66 0.26
C TYR A 217 -13.20 9.05 -0.13
N THR A 218 -13.28 9.37 -1.41
CA THR A 218 -13.61 10.71 -1.91
C THR A 218 -15.03 10.85 -2.46
N LEU A 219 -15.64 9.75 -2.89
CA LEU A 219 -16.88 9.69 -3.65
C LEU A 219 -16.88 10.57 -4.90
N ASP A 220 -15.69 10.91 -5.44
CA ASP A 220 -15.54 11.69 -6.67
C ASP A 220 -15.91 10.83 -7.88
N ARG A 221 -17.15 11.01 -8.36
CA ARG A 221 -17.70 10.27 -9.51
C ARG A 221 -17.01 10.63 -10.82
N GLU A 222 -16.58 11.87 -11.00
CA GLU A 222 -15.87 12.30 -12.20
C GLU A 222 -14.47 11.69 -12.28
N TYR A 223 -13.78 11.60 -11.12
CA TYR A 223 -12.56 10.82 -11.03
C TYR A 223 -12.80 9.36 -11.42
N LEU A 224 -13.81 8.70 -10.82
CA LEU A 224 -14.13 7.30 -11.11
C LEU A 224 -14.41 7.09 -12.59
N LYS A 225 -15.21 7.97 -13.21
CA LYS A 225 -15.50 7.93 -14.65
C LYS A 225 -14.22 8.01 -15.49
N ARG A 226 -13.28 8.86 -15.11
CA ARG A 226 -11.98 9.01 -15.79
C ARG A 226 -11.12 7.74 -15.70
N VAL A 227 -11.05 7.09 -14.55
CA VAL A 227 -10.14 5.94 -14.32
C VAL A 227 -10.79 4.58 -14.61
N PHE A 228 -12.11 4.52 -14.72
CA PHE A 228 -12.85 3.29 -14.96
C PHE A 228 -12.39 2.49 -16.21
N PRO A 229 -12.05 3.12 -17.36
CA PRO A 229 -11.51 2.38 -18.49
C PRO A 229 -10.27 1.56 -18.16
N ALA A 230 -9.37 2.06 -17.30
CA ALA A 230 -8.20 1.33 -16.86
C ALA A 230 -8.58 0.14 -15.95
N MET A 231 -9.59 0.28 -15.08
CA MET A 231 -10.10 -0.82 -14.24
C MET A 231 -10.77 -1.91 -15.11
N LEU A 232 -11.62 -1.49 -16.05
CA LEU A 232 -12.31 -2.42 -16.94
C LEU A 232 -11.31 -3.18 -17.83
N SER A 233 -10.33 -2.50 -18.37
CA SER A 233 -9.30 -3.08 -19.23
C SER A 233 -8.38 -4.04 -18.45
N ALA A 234 -8.05 -3.77 -17.18
CA ALA A 234 -7.41 -4.75 -16.31
C ALA A 234 -8.30 -5.99 -16.09
N SER A 235 -9.60 -5.79 -15.88
CA SER A 235 -10.55 -6.88 -15.73
C SER A 235 -10.66 -7.72 -17.01
N GLN A 236 -10.68 -7.09 -18.21
CA GLN A 236 -10.69 -7.78 -19.49
C GLN A 236 -9.47 -8.68 -19.69
N PHE A 237 -8.28 -8.23 -19.25
CA PHE A 237 -7.08 -9.06 -19.24
C PHE A 237 -7.32 -10.37 -18.46
N TRP A 238 -7.90 -10.29 -17.28
CA TRP A 238 -8.16 -11.48 -16.44
C TRP A 238 -9.37 -12.28 -16.93
N MET A 239 -10.42 -11.66 -17.45
CA MET A 239 -11.55 -12.36 -18.06
C MET A 239 -11.10 -13.31 -19.16
N ASP A 240 -10.08 -12.91 -19.94
CA ASP A 240 -9.56 -13.69 -21.06
C ASP A 240 -8.46 -14.68 -20.61
N ARG A 241 -7.69 -14.35 -19.57
CA ARG A 241 -6.56 -15.15 -19.09
C ARG A 241 -6.96 -16.31 -18.19
N LEU A 242 -7.99 -16.15 -17.35
CA LEU A 242 -8.41 -17.16 -16.39
C LEU A 242 -8.69 -18.53 -17.06
N LYS A 243 -8.32 -19.62 -16.38
CA LYS A 243 -8.55 -20.99 -16.83
C LYS A 243 -9.55 -21.69 -15.92
N LEU A 244 -10.43 -22.48 -16.52
CA LEU A 244 -11.35 -23.35 -15.79
C LEU A 244 -10.57 -24.57 -15.26
N ALA A 245 -10.55 -24.71 -13.94
CA ALA A 245 -9.97 -25.86 -13.27
C ALA A 245 -10.92 -27.07 -13.28
N SER A 246 -10.41 -28.25 -12.91
CA SER A 246 -11.20 -29.50 -12.88
C SER A 246 -12.32 -29.49 -11.83
N ASP A 247 -12.22 -28.63 -10.81
CA ASP A 247 -13.23 -28.42 -9.78
C ASP A 247 -14.37 -27.47 -10.20
N GLY A 248 -14.29 -26.94 -11.44
CA GLY A 248 -15.29 -26.01 -11.99
C GLY A 248 -15.09 -24.54 -11.59
N THR A 249 -14.03 -24.23 -10.87
CA THR A 249 -13.66 -22.83 -10.56
C THR A 249 -12.70 -22.25 -11.59
N TYR A 250 -12.66 -20.91 -11.71
CA TYR A 250 -11.64 -20.22 -12.49
C TYR A 250 -10.41 -19.93 -11.64
N GLU A 251 -9.24 -20.19 -12.21
CA GLU A 251 -7.94 -19.95 -11.57
C GLU A 251 -7.02 -19.10 -12.42
N CYS A 252 -6.18 -18.29 -11.77
CA CYS A 252 -5.10 -17.53 -12.38
C CYS A 252 -4.00 -18.50 -12.81
N PRO A 253 -3.68 -18.59 -14.11
CA PRO A 253 -2.70 -19.54 -14.57
C PRO A 253 -1.29 -18.99 -14.48
N ASN A 254 -0.32 -19.84 -14.13
CA ASN A 254 1.10 -19.57 -14.24
C ASN A 254 1.53 -18.30 -13.45
N GLU A 255 1.06 -18.20 -12.21
CA GLU A 255 1.41 -17.09 -11.31
C GLU A 255 2.49 -17.48 -10.30
N TRP A 256 3.10 -16.48 -9.71
CA TRP A 256 4.11 -16.61 -8.66
C TRP A 256 3.65 -15.89 -7.38
N SER A 257 3.87 -16.52 -6.23
CA SER A 257 3.67 -15.84 -4.94
C SER A 257 4.94 -15.14 -4.51
N PRO A 258 4.98 -13.82 -4.46
CA PRO A 258 6.19 -13.11 -4.04
C PRO A 258 6.62 -13.49 -2.62
N GLU A 259 7.88 -13.71 -2.38
CA GLU A 259 8.98 -13.89 -3.34
C GLU A 259 9.65 -15.24 -3.08
N HIS A 260 8.88 -16.31 -2.97
CA HIS A 260 9.35 -17.64 -2.62
C HIS A 260 8.43 -18.75 -3.18
N GLY A 261 8.79 -20.01 -2.90
CA GLY A 261 8.02 -21.18 -3.30
C GLY A 261 8.18 -21.56 -4.77
N PRO A 262 7.18 -22.21 -5.36
CA PRO A 262 7.22 -22.60 -6.76
C PRO A 262 7.44 -21.40 -7.68
N GLU A 263 8.30 -21.58 -8.70
CA GLU A 263 8.55 -20.54 -9.72
C GLU A 263 7.28 -20.15 -10.48
N SER A 264 6.31 -21.07 -10.55
CA SER A 264 5.04 -20.86 -11.23
C SER A 264 4.04 -21.92 -10.79
N GLU A 265 2.83 -21.48 -10.46
CA GLU A 265 1.70 -22.37 -10.18
C GLU A 265 0.38 -21.72 -10.60
N ASN A 266 -0.63 -22.53 -10.92
CA ASN A 266 -2.00 -22.05 -11.09
C ASN A 266 -2.70 -21.90 -9.74
N GLY A 267 -3.60 -20.92 -9.62
CA GLY A 267 -4.41 -20.74 -8.43
C GLY A 267 -3.64 -20.29 -7.19
N VAL A 268 -2.53 -19.57 -7.38
CA VAL A 268 -1.78 -18.95 -6.27
C VAL A 268 -2.69 -17.98 -5.51
N ALA A 269 -2.76 -18.12 -4.19
CA ALA A 269 -3.67 -17.34 -3.34
C ALA A 269 -3.54 -15.83 -3.55
N HIS A 270 -2.30 -15.33 -3.65
CA HIS A 270 -2.01 -13.93 -3.94
C HIS A 270 -2.77 -13.43 -5.19
N ALA A 271 -2.63 -14.15 -6.30
CA ALA A 271 -3.26 -13.77 -7.56
C ALA A 271 -4.80 -13.91 -7.50
N GLN A 272 -5.30 -14.98 -6.89
CA GLN A 272 -6.73 -15.22 -6.78
C GLN A 272 -7.44 -14.14 -5.96
N GLN A 273 -6.87 -13.76 -4.81
CA GLN A 273 -7.41 -12.72 -3.93
C GLN A 273 -7.42 -11.35 -4.63
N LEU A 274 -6.38 -11.05 -5.44
CA LEU A 274 -6.27 -9.82 -6.21
C LEU A 274 -7.29 -9.75 -7.36
N VAL A 275 -7.48 -10.83 -8.11
CA VAL A 275 -8.49 -10.87 -9.19
C VAL A 275 -9.90 -10.82 -8.61
N TYR A 276 -10.14 -11.44 -7.44
CA TYR A 276 -11.42 -11.34 -6.76
C TYR A 276 -11.74 -9.88 -6.40
N ASP A 277 -10.78 -9.17 -5.83
CA ASP A 277 -10.96 -7.75 -5.47
C ASP A 277 -11.14 -6.88 -6.72
N LEU A 278 -10.33 -7.07 -7.76
CA LEU A 278 -10.47 -6.37 -9.04
C LEU A 278 -11.87 -6.51 -9.64
N PHE A 279 -12.37 -7.74 -9.73
CA PHE A 279 -13.69 -7.99 -10.33
C PHE A 279 -14.82 -7.42 -9.47
N SER A 280 -14.74 -7.59 -8.15
CA SER A 280 -15.69 -7.01 -7.20
C SER A 280 -15.75 -5.48 -7.34
N ASN A 281 -14.59 -4.83 -7.36
CA ASN A 281 -14.48 -3.38 -7.47
C ASN A 281 -14.95 -2.86 -8.84
N THR A 282 -14.66 -3.61 -9.92
CA THR A 282 -15.12 -3.24 -11.27
C THR A 282 -16.63 -3.34 -11.38
N LEU A 283 -17.25 -4.39 -10.82
CA LEU A 283 -18.72 -4.51 -10.77
C LEU A 283 -19.36 -3.39 -9.95
N ALA A 284 -18.77 -3.06 -8.79
CA ALA A 284 -19.24 -1.96 -7.96
C ALA A 284 -19.10 -0.59 -8.68
N ALA A 285 -18.02 -0.39 -9.43
CA ALA A 285 -17.83 0.81 -10.24
C ALA A 285 -18.88 0.92 -11.35
N ILE A 286 -19.23 -0.19 -11.99
CA ILE A 286 -20.32 -0.25 -13.00
C ILE A 286 -21.65 0.17 -12.35
N ASP A 287 -21.95 -0.35 -11.17
CA ASP A 287 -23.20 0.00 -10.47
C ASP A 287 -23.26 1.49 -10.11
N VAL A 288 -22.15 2.10 -9.72
CA VAL A 288 -22.04 3.54 -9.41
C VAL A 288 -22.17 4.39 -10.66
N LEU A 289 -21.51 4.00 -11.75
CA LEU A 289 -21.46 4.80 -12.99
C LEU A 289 -22.72 4.62 -13.84
N GLY A 290 -23.41 3.48 -13.74
CA GLY A 290 -24.57 3.19 -14.59
C GLY A 290 -24.20 3.24 -16.07
N ASP A 291 -24.96 4.03 -16.85
CA ASP A 291 -24.74 4.18 -18.30
C ASP A 291 -23.37 4.79 -18.64
N ASP A 292 -22.79 5.58 -17.75
CA ASP A 292 -21.44 6.15 -17.94
C ASP A 292 -20.31 5.10 -17.87
N ALA A 293 -20.58 3.88 -17.44
CA ALA A 293 -19.57 2.81 -17.39
C ALA A 293 -19.15 2.33 -18.79
N GLU A 294 -19.97 2.52 -19.82
CA GLU A 294 -19.71 2.13 -21.23
C GLU A 294 -19.20 0.67 -21.37
N VAL A 295 -19.78 -0.25 -20.59
CA VAL A 295 -19.45 -1.68 -20.67
C VAL A 295 -20.42 -2.43 -21.58
N SER A 296 -19.90 -3.30 -22.48
CA SER A 296 -20.76 -4.11 -23.33
C SER A 296 -21.53 -5.16 -22.51
N ALA A 297 -22.76 -5.50 -22.94
CA ALA A 297 -23.53 -6.56 -22.29
C ALA A 297 -22.80 -7.92 -22.30
N THR A 298 -21.99 -8.17 -23.34
CA THR A 298 -21.14 -9.37 -23.43
C THR A 298 -20.07 -9.37 -22.36
N ASP A 299 -19.30 -8.29 -22.23
CA ASP A 299 -18.24 -8.20 -21.22
C ASP A 299 -18.81 -8.24 -19.80
N LEU A 300 -19.91 -7.56 -19.54
CA LEU A 300 -20.59 -7.63 -18.25
C LEU A 300 -21.05 -9.05 -17.91
N GLY A 301 -21.57 -9.79 -18.89
CA GLY A 301 -21.95 -11.19 -18.74
C GLY A 301 -20.75 -12.08 -18.41
N ILE A 302 -19.64 -11.90 -19.13
CA ILE A 302 -18.39 -12.65 -18.89
C ILE A 302 -17.83 -12.31 -17.49
N LEU A 303 -17.75 -11.04 -17.15
CA LEU A 303 -17.22 -10.59 -15.84
C LEU A 303 -18.02 -11.21 -14.68
N ARG A 304 -19.35 -11.18 -14.76
CA ARG A 304 -20.22 -11.79 -13.75
C ARG A 304 -20.04 -13.31 -13.66
N ASP A 305 -19.93 -14.01 -14.78
CA ASP A 305 -19.69 -15.46 -14.81
C ASP A 305 -18.33 -15.82 -14.17
N ARG A 306 -17.28 -15.09 -14.58
CA ARG A 306 -15.93 -15.30 -14.02
C ARG A 306 -15.89 -15.02 -12.53
N PHE A 307 -16.48 -13.92 -12.08
CA PHE A 307 -16.54 -13.55 -10.68
C PHE A 307 -17.30 -14.58 -9.84
N ALA A 308 -18.45 -15.05 -10.32
CA ALA A 308 -19.27 -16.04 -9.61
C ALA A 308 -18.58 -17.40 -9.41
N LYS A 309 -17.70 -17.77 -10.35
CA LYS A 309 -17.01 -19.06 -10.35
C LYS A 309 -15.52 -18.93 -10.01
N LEU A 310 -15.04 -17.75 -9.61
CA LEU A 310 -13.63 -17.55 -9.29
C LEU A 310 -13.25 -18.33 -8.03
N ASP A 311 -12.16 -19.06 -8.09
CA ASP A 311 -11.45 -19.52 -6.87
C ASP A 311 -10.94 -18.29 -6.13
N LYS A 312 -11.34 -18.11 -4.87
CA LYS A 312 -11.01 -16.91 -4.09
C LYS A 312 -9.60 -16.95 -3.46
N GLY A 313 -8.89 -18.06 -3.58
CA GLY A 313 -7.59 -18.23 -2.93
C GLY A 313 -7.67 -18.27 -1.41
N LEU A 314 -8.77 -18.79 -0.85
CA LEU A 314 -9.04 -18.85 0.59
C LEU A 314 -9.02 -20.29 1.14
N ALA A 315 -8.42 -21.21 0.42
CA ALA A 315 -8.29 -22.59 0.89
C ALA A 315 -7.42 -22.67 2.15
N THR A 316 -7.75 -23.61 3.03
CA THR A 316 -6.98 -23.88 4.24
C THR A 316 -6.30 -25.24 4.18
N GLU A 317 -5.26 -25.42 4.98
CA GLU A 317 -4.63 -26.70 5.24
C GLU A 317 -4.36 -26.88 6.73
N ASN A 318 -4.16 -28.14 7.15
CA ASN A 318 -3.76 -28.42 8.53
C ASN A 318 -2.25 -28.22 8.68
N TYR A 319 -1.85 -27.45 9.64
CA TYR A 319 -0.44 -27.30 10.01
C TYR A 319 0.12 -28.64 10.51
N THR A 320 1.24 -29.07 9.95
CA THR A 320 1.83 -30.38 10.23
C THR A 320 3.04 -30.35 11.18
N GLY A 321 3.36 -29.14 11.73
CA GLY A 321 4.48 -29.01 12.67
C GLY A 321 5.84 -28.74 12.02
N TYR A 322 5.94 -28.51 10.72
CA TYR A 322 7.22 -28.28 10.02
C TYR A 322 8.03 -27.11 10.52
N PHE A 323 7.38 -26.09 11.07
CA PHE A 323 7.98 -24.79 11.36
C PHE A 323 8.06 -24.48 12.85
N GLY A 324 8.07 -25.49 13.70
CA GLY A 324 8.17 -25.30 15.14
C GLY A 324 6.84 -25.28 15.87
N THR A 325 6.78 -24.62 17.01
CA THR A 325 5.66 -24.70 17.97
C THR A 325 4.89 -23.38 18.13
N ALA A 326 4.99 -22.44 17.16
CA ALA A 326 4.28 -21.16 17.22
C ALA A 326 2.76 -21.34 17.26
N ILE A 327 2.26 -22.42 16.66
CA ILE A 327 0.86 -22.87 16.73
C ILE A 327 0.81 -24.40 16.94
N PRO A 328 -0.28 -24.94 17.51
CA PRO A 328 -0.45 -26.39 17.65
C PRO A 328 -0.51 -27.10 16.27
N THR A 329 0.04 -28.32 16.21
CA THR A 329 -0.15 -29.22 15.07
C THR A 329 -1.64 -29.51 14.87
N GLY A 330 -2.11 -29.48 13.64
CA GLY A 330 -3.52 -29.64 13.27
C GLY A 330 -4.30 -28.33 13.19
N SER A 331 -3.74 -27.20 13.64
CA SER A 331 -4.36 -25.88 13.43
C SER A 331 -4.54 -25.59 11.95
N LYS A 332 -5.63 -24.92 11.59
CA LYS A 332 -5.85 -24.43 10.22
C LYS A 332 -4.95 -23.23 9.94
N ILE A 333 -4.36 -23.23 8.74
CA ILE A 333 -3.62 -22.10 8.15
C ILE A 333 -4.15 -21.84 6.73
N LEU A 334 -4.01 -20.62 6.24
CA LEU A 334 -4.32 -20.32 4.83
C LEU A 334 -3.23 -20.89 3.91
N ARG A 335 -3.66 -21.50 2.81
CA ARG A 335 -2.74 -21.98 1.77
C ARG A 335 -2.22 -20.77 0.96
N GLU A 336 -0.96 -20.84 0.59
CA GLU A 336 -0.34 -19.88 -0.32
C GLU A 336 -0.42 -20.36 -1.78
N TRP A 337 -0.36 -21.68 -1.96
CA TRP A 337 -0.44 -22.35 -3.27
C TRP A 337 -1.61 -23.33 -3.28
N LYS A 338 -2.30 -23.44 -4.40
CA LYS A 338 -3.45 -24.35 -4.56
C LYS A 338 -3.00 -25.82 -4.56
N TYR A 339 -1.92 -26.13 -5.24
CA TYR A 339 -1.46 -27.49 -5.48
C TYR A 339 -0.20 -27.85 -4.68
N SER A 340 0.66 -26.89 -4.38
CA SER A 340 1.85 -27.09 -3.56
C SER A 340 1.55 -26.82 -2.08
N SER A 341 2.33 -27.46 -1.20
CA SER A 341 2.29 -27.19 0.25
C SER A 341 3.50 -26.36 0.67
N TYR A 342 3.44 -25.76 1.84
CA TYR A 342 4.61 -25.13 2.44
C TYR A 342 5.75 -26.14 2.60
N THR A 343 6.96 -25.69 2.25
CA THR A 343 8.18 -26.44 2.51
C THR A 343 8.88 -25.93 3.76
N ARG A 344 9.71 -26.78 4.35
CA ARG A 344 10.48 -26.42 5.54
C ARG A 344 11.46 -25.29 5.22
N GLY A 345 11.37 -24.19 5.96
CA GLY A 345 12.23 -23.01 5.81
C GLY A 345 11.57 -21.81 5.13
N GLU A 346 10.43 -21.96 4.48
CA GLU A 346 9.70 -20.83 3.83
C GLU A 346 8.80 -20.07 4.80
N ASN A 347 8.54 -20.64 5.96
CA ASN A 347 7.60 -20.11 6.93
C ASN A 347 7.92 -18.71 7.42
N GLY A 348 9.19 -18.41 7.68
CA GLY A 348 9.65 -17.07 8.13
C GLY A 348 9.87 -16.08 7.00
N HIS A 349 9.32 -16.31 5.80
CA HIS A 349 9.51 -15.39 4.68
C HIS A 349 8.93 -14.01 4.95
N ARG A 350 9.58 -12.98 4.41
CA ARG A 350 9.20 -11.58 4.63
C ARG A 350 7.87 -11.17 3.98
N HIS A 351 7.47 -11.81 2.87
CA HIS A 351 6.18 -11.55 2.22
C HIS A 351 5.01 -12.22 2.92
N MET A 352 3.85 -11.54 2.90
CA MET A 352 2.57 -12.00 3.46
C MET A 352 1.54 -12.20 2.33
N SER A 353 1.99 -12.64 1.17
CA SER A 353 1.25 -12.61 -0.10
C SER A 353 -0.11 -13.32 -0.08
N HIS A 354 -0.24 -14.41 0.68
CA HIS A 354 -1.49 -15.15 0.83
C HIS A 354 -2.47 -14.53 1.85
N LEU A 355 -2.09 -13.42 2.50
CA LEU A 355 -2.89 -12.72 3.50
C LEU A 355 -3.47 -11.38 2.99
N MET A 356 -3.45 -11.15 1.67
CA MET A 356 -4.12 -10.02 1.04
C MET A 356 -5.61 -9.94 1.42
N CYS A 357 -6.25 -11.09 1.58
CA CYS A 357 -7.65 -11.23 2.00
C CYS A 357 -7.97 -10.56 3.35
N LEU A 358 -6.98 -10.42 4.24
CA LEU A 358 -7.11 -9.73 5.52
C LEU A 358 -6.69 -8.26 5.41
N TYR A 359 -5.52 -7.99 4.81
CA TYR A 359 -5.03 -6.64 4.54
C TYR A 359 -4.11 -6.63 3.30
N PRO A 360 -4.30 -5.71 2.33
CA PRO A 360 -5.16 -4.51 2.39
C PRO A 360 -6.65 -4.76 2.14
N PHE A 361 -7.05 -5.96 1.71
CA PHE A 361 -8.46 -6.27 1.43
C PHE A 361 -9.26 -6.58 2.70
N SER A 362 -10.50 -6.98 2.52
CA SER A 362 -11.44 -7.33 3.59
C SER A 362 -12.34 -8.46 3.10
N GLN A 363 -11.70 -9.57 2.67
CA GLN A 363 -12.38 -10.72 2.09
C GLN A 363 -12.73 -11.77 3.16
N ILE A 364 -12.19 -11.60 4.37
CA ILE A 364 -12.46 -12.44 5.53
C ILE A 364 -12.82 -11.57 6.73
N GLU A 365 -13.73 -12.05 7.56
CA GLU A 365 -14.24 -11.31 8.72
C GLU A 365 -13.85 -11.96 10.03
N PRO A 366 -13.67 -11.17 11.11
CA PRO A 366 -13.43 -11.67 12.45
C PRO A 366 -14.50 -12.67 12.90
N GLY A 367 -14.08 -13.70 13.64
CA GLY A 367 -14.99 -14.74 14.16
C GLY A 367 -15.29 -15.87 13.17
N THR A 368 -14.58 -15.94 12.05
CA THR A 368 -14.68 -17.04 11.08
C THR A 368 -13.46 -17.96 11.14
N GLU A 369 -13.62 -19.22 10.69
CA GLU A 369 -12.50 -20.17 10.59
C GLU A 369 -11.36 -19.66 9.69
N LEU A 370 -11.70 -18.94 8.62
CA LEU A 370 -10.72 -18.33 7.71
C LEU A 370 -9.91 -17.23 8.40
N PHE A 371 -10.56 -16.44 9.25
CA PHE A 371 -9.89 -15.42 10.05
C PHE A 371 -8.90 -16.05 11.04
N ASP A 372 -9.31 -17.11 11.74
CA ASP A 372 -8.43 -17.83 12.66
C ASP A 372 -7.26 -18.48 11.92
N ALA A 373 -7.50 -19.01 10.71
CA ALA A 373 -6.45 -19.56 9.85
C ALA A 373 -5.46 -18.48 9.40
N ALA A 374 -5.93 -17.28 9.08
CA ALA A 374 -5.04 -16.13 8.75
C ALA A 374 -4.18 -15.73 9.94
N VAL A 375 -4.76 -15.63 11.14
CA VAL A 375 -4.02 -15.35 12.38
C VAL A 375 -2.96 -16.41 12.66
N ASN A 376 -3.29 -17.69 12.45
CA ASN A 376 -2.32 -18.78 12.59
C ASN A 376 -1.19 -18.67 11.55
N SER A 377 -1.49 -18.30 10.30
CA SER A 377 -0.48 -18.07 9.27
C SER A 377 0.46 -16.92 9.65
N MET A 378 -0.06 -15.82 10.23
CA MET A 378 0.76 -14.72 10.74
C MET A 378 1.70 -15.17 11.86
N LYS A 379 1.19 -15.97 12.82
CA LYS A 379 2.02 -16.51 13.91
C LYS A 379 3.17 -17.36 13.38
N LEU A 380 2.93 -18.15 12.33
CA LEU A 380 3.97 -18.93 11.67
C LEU A 380 4.99 -18.06 10.93
N ARG A 381 4.58 -16.99 10.26
CA ARG A 381 5.48 -16.02 9.61
C ARG A 381 6.39 -15.29 10.58
N GLY A 382 5.98 -15.18 11.85
CA GLY A 382 6.73 -14.50 12.91
C GLY A 382 6.77 -12.98 12.75
N ASP A 383 7.41 -12.32 13.71
CA ASP A 383 7.33 -10.88 13.88
C ASP A 383 8.44 -10.09 13.17
N GLY A 384 9.65 -10.68 13.11
CA GLY A 384 10.80 -10.03 12.48
C GLY A 384 10.77 -10.12 10.97
N ALA A 385 11.32 -9.16 10.28
CA ALA A 385 11.73 -9.16 8.87
C ALA A 385 12.32 -7.80 8.46
N THR A 386 12.26 -7.47 7.17
CA THR A 386 12.61 -6.15 6.63
C THR A 386 11.60 -5.08 7.07
N GLY A 387 11.96 -3.80 6.93
CA GLY A 387 11.11 -2.71 7.37
C GLY A 387 9.70 -2.73 6.78
N TRP A 388 9.57 -2.83 5.45
CA TRP A 388 8.25 -2.93 4.82
C TRP A 388 7.46 -4.18 5.22
N SER A 389 8.15 -5.29 5.48
CA SER A 389 7.47 -6.50 5.97
C SER A 389 6.87 -6.28 7.36
N MET A 390 7.58 -5.58 8.25
CA MET A 390 7.04 -5.17 9.53
C MET A 390 5.87 -4.19 9.38
N GLY A 391 5.96 -3.24 8.46
CA GLY A 391 4.84 -2.38 8.08
C GLY A 391 3.60 -3.18 7.67
N TRP A 392 3.75 -4.20 6.81
CA TRP A 392 2.62 -5.06 6.42
C TRP A 392 2.06 -5.87 7.59
N LYS A 393 2.94 -6.50 8.37
CA LYS A 393 2.55 -7.28 9.56
C LYS A 393 1.83 -6.43 10.60
N MET A 394 2.24 -5.17 10.79
CA MET A 394 1.55 -4.24 11.69
C MET A 394 0.09 -4.02 11.28
N ASN A 395 -0.15 -3.76 9.99
CA ASN A 395 -1.51 -3.63 9.45
C ASN A 395 -2.32 -4.93 9.59
N LEU A 396 -1.70 -6.09 9.31
CA LEU A 396 -2.34 -7.40 9.46
C LEU A 396 -2.75 -7.68 10.92
N TRP A 397 -1.88 -7.38 11.90
CA TRP A 397 -2.21 -7.57 13.31
C TRP A 397 -3.26 -6.56 13.80
N ALA A 398 -3.27 -5.33 13.28
CA ALA A 398 -4.36 -4.38 13.53
C ALA A 398 -5.70 -4.92 13.00
N ARG A 399 -5.72 -5.49 11.77
CA ARG A 399 -6.91 -6.14 11.21
C ARG A 399 -7.30 -7.42 11.95
N ALA A 400 -6.34 -8.09 12.57
CA ALA A 400 -6.58 -9.22 13.48
C ALA A 400 -7.14 -8.77 14.85
N LEU A 401 -7.35 -7.47 15.06
CA LEU A 401 -7.86 -6.85 16.30
C LEU A 401 -6.92 -7.07 17.50
N ASP A 402 -5.64 -7.27 17.24
CA ASP A 402 -4.60 -7.45 18.27
C ASP A 402 -3.63 -6.26 18.25
N GLY A 403 -4.02 -5.19 18.94
CA GLY A 403 -3.27 -3.95 19.00
C GLY A 403 -1.95 -4.08 19.75
N ASP A 404 -1.88 -4.91 20.78
CA ASP A 404 -0.63 -5.14 21.50
C ASP A 404 0.39 -5.88 20.63
N HIS A 405 -0.06 -6.82 19.80
CA HIS A 405 0.83 -7.47 18.84
C HIS A 405 1.25 -6.52 17.71
N ALA A 406 0.31 -5.72 17.17
CA ALA A 406 0.65 -4.70 16.18
C ALA A 406 1.69 -3.71 16.71
N ARG A 407 1.55 -3.25 17.97
CA ARG A 407 2.54 -2.40 18.64
C ARG A 407 3.86 -3.13 18.87
N LYS A 408 3.86 -4.42 19.16
CA LYS A 408 5.09 -5.22 19.23
C LYS A 408 5.86 -5.20 17.91
N ILE A 409 5.17 -5.26 16.79
CA ILE A 409 5.81 -5.10 15.47
C ILE A 409 6.37 -3.67 15.31
N LEU A 410 5.61 -2.64 15.71
CA LEU A 410 6.08 -1.25 15.73
C LEU A 410 7.36 -1.10 16.55
N ASN A 411 7.44 -1.77 17.72
CA ASN A 411 8.64 -1.77 18.54
C ASN A 411 9.87 -2.33 17.81
N ASN A 412 9.68 -3.42 17.06
CA ASN A 412 10.75 -3.99 16.25
C ASN A 412 11.17 -3.04 15.11
N ALA A 413 10.19 -2.39 14.48
CA ALA A 413 10.42 -1.44 13.38
C ALA A 413 11.16 -0.17 13.86
N LEU A 414 10.94 0.28 15.10
CA LEU A 414 11.57 1.47 15.67
C LEU A 414 12.96 1.20 16.31
N ALA A 415 13.42 -0.04 16.32
CA ALA A 415 14.77 -0.33 16.78
C ALA A 415 15.81 0.34 15.84
N HIS A 416 16.91 0.85 16.47
CA HIS A 416 17.99 1.44 15.65
C HIS A 416 18.59 0.42 14.70
N SER A 417 18.65 0.77 13.40
CA SER A 417 19.24 -0.08 12.37
C SER A 417 20.77 -0.08 12.46
N ASN A 418 21.34 -1.27 12.73
CA ASN A 418 22.78 -1.53 12.69
C ASN A 418 23.18 -2.37 11.46
N GLY A 419 22.64 -2.00 10.29
CA GLY A 419 22.86 -2.73 9.03
C GLY A 419 21.83 -3.83 8.76
N GLY A 420 20.73 -3.86 9.52
CA GLY A 420 19.55 -4.69 9.34
C GLY A 420 18.29 -3.85 9.24
N ALA A 421 17.12 -4.47 9.46
CA ALA A 421 15.87 -3.77 9.58
C ALA A 421 15.83 -2.82 10.79
N GLY A 422 14.90 -1.88 10.81
CA GLY A 422 14.75 -0.87 11.85
C GLY A 422 14.74 0.53 11.28
N VAL A 423 15.11 1.55 12.06
CA VAL A 423 15.19 2.94 11.61
C VAL A 423 16.59 3.52 11.75
N PHE A 424 16.96 4.39 10.82
CA PHE A 424 18.13 5.26 10.96
C PHE A 424 17.81 6.44 11.91
N TYR A 425 18.84 7.18 12.36
CA TYR A 425 18.65 8.31 13.27
C TYR A 425 17.81 9.47 12.69
N ASN A 426 17.62 9.51 11.39
CA ASN A 426 16.68 10.42 10.70
C ASN A 426 15.28 9.82 10.53
N LEU A 427 14.96 8.71 11.18
CA LEU A 427 13.72 7.95 11.13
C LEU A 427 13.40 7.29 9.77
N PHE A 428 14.29 7.31 8.79
CA PHE A 428 14.11 6.51 7.59
C PHE A 428 14.13 5.02 7.93
N ASP A 429 13.18 4.29 7.35
CA ASP A 429 13.09 2.84 7.47
C ASP A 429 14.26 2.13 6.80
N SER A 430 14.61 0.97 7.29
CA SER A 430 15.67 0.14 6.75
C SER A 430 15.18 -1.25 6.39
N HIS A 431 15.24 -1.53 5.08
CA HIS A 431 15.28 -2.91 4.61
C HIS A 431 16.67 -3.51 4.85
N ALA A 432 17.70 -2.69 4.82
CA ALA A 432 19.13 -2.85 4.64
C ALA A 432 19.49 -2.93 3.14
N PRO A 433 19.62 -1.81 2.40
CA PRO A 433 19.64 -0.40 2.85
C PRO A 433 18.25 0.24 3.05
N PHE A 434 18.21 1.60 3.08
CA PHE A 434 17.00 2.41 3.16
C PHE A 434 15.97 2.04 2.08
N GLN A 435 14.75 1.82 2.52
CA GLN A 435 13.52 1.80 1.71
C GLN A 435 12.43 2.57 2.46
N ILE A 436 11.63 3.37 1.75
CA ILE A 436 10.65 4.27 2.38
C ILE A 436 9.31 3.59 2.71
N ASP A 437 9.04 2.46 2.07
CA ASP A 437 7.77 1.75 2.18
C ASP A 437 7.41 1.33 3.61
N GLY A 438 8.40 0.96 4.43
CA GLY A 438 8.19 0.66 5.84
C GLY A 438 7.73 1.88 6.66
N ASN A 439 8.19 3.08 6.34
CA ASN A 439 7.69 4.32 6.97
C ASN A 439 6.18 4.51 6.70
N PHE A 440 5.76 4.31 5.46
CA PHE A 440 4.36 4.46 5.05
C PHE A 440 3.49 3.32 5.58
N GLY A 441 3.99 2.08 5.51
CA GLY A 441 3.31 0.92 6.07
C GLY A 441 3.06 1.03 7.57
N ALA A 442 4.03 1.55 8.32
CA ALA A 442 3.87 1.79 9.75
C ALA A 442 2.87 2.93 10.05
N CYS A 443 2.90 4.02 9.28
CA CYS A 443 1.92 5.11 9.39
C CYS A 443 0.49 4.59 9.18
N ALA A 444 0.27 3.81 8.13
CA ALA A 444 -1.02 3.16 7.87
C ALA A 444 -1.41 2.17 8.99
N GLY A 445 -0.44 1.40 9.52
CA GLY A 445 -0.68 0.44 10.60
C GLY A 445 -1.11 1.12 11.91
N ILE A 446 -0.53 2.25 12.24
CA ILE A 446 -0.96 3.07 13.40
C ILE A 446 -2.39 3.56 13.18
N ALA A 447 -2.72 4.04 11.99
CA ALA A 447 -4.10 4.44 11.65
C ALA A 447 -5.09 3.27 11.77
N GLU A 448 -4.74 2.07 11.27
CA GLU A 448 -5.56 0.86 11.35
C GLU A 448 -5.78 0.36 12.79
N MET A 449 -4.85 0.63 13.72
CA MET A 449 -5.04 0.32 15.14
C MET A 449 -6.16 1.17 15.77
N ILE A 450 -6.34 2.40 15.28
CA ILE A 450 -7.26 3.39 15.84
C ILE A 450 -8.62 3.37 15.14
N MET A 451 -8.64 3.22 13.81
CA MET A 451 -9.88 3.20 13.04
C MET A 451 -9.77 2.28 11.83
N GLN A 452 -10.81 1.51 11.59
CA GLN A 452 -10.97 0.70 10.37
C GLN A 452 -12.30 1.01 9.70
N SER A 453 -12.32 1.23 8.39
CA SER A 453 -13.52 1.56 7.62
C SER A 453 -13.63 0.73 6.33
N ASN A 454 -13.45 -0.58 6.43
CA ASN A 454 -13.28 -1.45 5.27
C ASN A 454 -14.53 -2.25 4.86
N SER A 455 -15.23 -2.87 5.79
CA SER A 455 -16.33 -3.82 5.52
C SER A 455 -17.73 -3.20 5.64
N GLY A 456 -17.90 -1.95 5.19
CA GLY A 456 -19.17 -1.22 5.34
C GLY A 456 -19.45 -0.73 6.76
N LEU A 457 -18.48 -0.83 7.65
CA LEU A 457 -18.53 -0.40 9.04
C LEU A 457 -17.33 0.50 9.35
N ILE A 458 -17.55 1.48 10.23
CA ILE A 458 -16.45 2.22 10.86
C ILE A 458 -16.26 1.64 12.26
N ARG A 459 -15.12 0.98 12.48
CA ARG A 459 -14.72 0.43 13.78
C ARG A 459 -13.82 1.44 14.48
N ILE A 460 -14.19 1.85 15.66
CA ILE A 460 -13.45 2.79 16.51
C ILE A 460 -12.62 1.99 17.51
N LEU A 461 -11.33 2.30 17.63
CA LEU A 461 -10.38 1.65 18.51
C LEU A 461 -10.34 0.11 18.38
N PRO A 462 -10.40 -0.45 17.16
CA PRO A 462 -10.55 -1.90 17.00
C PRO A 462 -9.32 -2.68 17.49
N ALA A 463 -8.15 -2.04 17.51
CA ALA A 463 -6.88 -2.64 17.90
C ALA A 463 -6.01 -1.64 18.69
N LEU A 464 -6.62 -0.90 19.62
CA LEU A 464 -5.89 0.05 20.46
C LEU A 464 -4.89 -0.70 21.35
N PRO A 465 -3.57 -0.40 21.28
CA PRO A 465 -2.60 -1.00 22.17
C PRO A 465 -2.86 -0.65 23.63
N SER A 466 -2.70 -1.60 24.53
CA SER A 466 -2.90 -1.39 25.98
C SER A 466 -1.94 -0.34 26.59
N ALA A 467 -0.85 -0.01 25.88
CA ALA A 467 0.08 1.04 26.26
C ALA A 467 -0.42 2.46 25.96
N TRP A 468 -1.36 2.60 25.02
CA TRP A 468 -1.92 3.90 24.62
C TRP A 468 -3.18 4.19 25.46
N THR A 469 -2.97 4.47 26.73
CA THR A 469 -4.05 4.59 27.71
C THR A 469 -4.92 5.83 27.54
N GLU A 470 -4.36 6.91 27.03
CA GLU A 470 -5.03 8.19 26.80
C GLU A 470 -4.39 8.88 25.59
N GLY A 471 -5.22 9.46 24.72
CA GLY A 471 -4.76 10.15 23.53
C GLY A 471 -5.91 10.53 22.61
N HIS A 472 -5.56 11.01 21.43
CA HIS A 472 -6.53 11.27 20.37
C HIS A 472 -5.93 11.01 18.98
N MET A 473 -6.82 10.76 18.02
CA MET A 473 -6.52 10.88 16.59
C MET A 473 -7.67 11.62 15.93
N HIS A 474 -7.41 12.84 15.50
CA HIS A 474 -8.39 13.72 14.90
C HIS A 474 -8.21 13.84 13.40
N GLY A 475 -9.31 13.98 12.65
CA GLY A 475 -9.31 14.29 11.24
C GLY A 475 -8.96 13.12 10.32
N MET A 476 -9.09 11.88 10.78
CA MET A 476 -8.97 10.68 9.91
C MET A 476 -10.07 10.67 8.86
N LYS A 477 -9.77 10.08 7.70
CA LYS A 477 -10.77 9.78 6.68
C LYS A 477 -11.21 8.32 6.76
N ALA A 478 -12.51 8.11 6.66
CA ALA A 478 -13.14 6.82 6.49
C ALA A 478 -13.76 6.70 5.09
N VAL A 479 -13.99 5.49 4.64
CA VAL A 479 -14.74 5.20 3.41
C VAL A 479 -16.09 5.93 3.43
N GLY A 480 -16.51 6.51 2.30
CA GLY A 480 -17.75 7.29 2.20
C GLY A 480 -17.57 8.79 2.43
N ASP A 481 -16.34 9.30 2.28
CA ASP A 481 -15.97 10.71 2.48
C ASP A 481 -16.25 11.23 3.91
N VAL A 482 -16.22 10.33 4.90
CA VAL A 482 -16.46 10.67 6.30
C VAL A 482 -15.16 11.08 6.98
N THR A 483 -15.19 12.19 7.72
CA THR A 483 -14.07 12.60 8.59
C THR A 483 -14.40 12.21 10.03
N VAL A 484 -13.46 11.54 10.70
CA VAL A 484 -13.62 11.00 12.04
C VAL A 484 -12.54 11.54 12.96
N SER A 485 -12.94 11.98 14.15
CA SER A 485 -12.03 12.35 15.24
C SER A 485 -12.37 11.49 16.46
N ILE A 486 -11.35 10.96 17.11
CA ILE A 486 -11.48 9.99 18.19
C ILE A 486 -10.59 10.45 19.34
N ASP A 487 -11.20 10.63 20.50
CA ASP A 487 -10.50 10.76 21.78
C ASP A 487 -10.68 9.48 22.57
N TRP A 488 -9.71 9.09 23.37
CA TRP A 488 -9.85 7.92 24.24
C TRP A 488 -9.15 8.10 25.58
N LYS A 489 -9.69 7.43 26.58
CA LYS A 489 -9.14 7.33 27.92
C LYS A 489 -9.40 5.96 28.51
N ASN A 490 -8.37 5.34 29.10
CA ASN A 490 -8.45 4.00 29.70
C ASN A 490 -8.93 2.92 28.71
N GLY A 491 -8.62 3.07 27.42
CA GLY A 491 -9.00 2.11 26.38
C GLY A 491 -10.41 2.27 25.83
N GLU A 492 -11.13 3.30 26.23
CA GLU A 492 -12.51 3.59 25.80
C GLU A 492 -12.56 4.93 25.04
N ALA A 493 -13.34 5.00 23.96
CA ALA A 493 -13.62 6.26 23.27
C ALA A 493 -14.44 7.19 24.17
N THR A 494 -14.12 8.49 24.16
CA THR A 494 -14.75 9.50 25.02
C THR A 494 -15.34 10.65 24.22
#